data_9d0579746f1642eef8bc3790cd5b8258
#
_entry.id   9d0579746f1642eef8bc3790cd5b8258
#
_cell.length_a   1.000
_cell.length_b   1.000
_cell.length_c   1.000
_cell.angle_alpha   90.00
_cell.angle_beta   90.00
_cell.angle_gamma   90.00
#
_symmetry.space_group_name_H-M   'P 1'
#
loop_
_entity.id
_entity.type
_entity.pdbx_description
1 polymer ?
#
loop_
_entity_poly.entity_id
_entity_poly.type
_entity_poly.pdbx_seq_one_letter_code
_entity_poly.pdbx_strand_id
1 'polypeptide(L)'
;MNFKALTATIALIAAAPVVALAGGADDDTLVLNGEVEMTTKAAAPAHMADTYVDEIISGWHFRADETQALQMDDFENQGMIFVDDGLATWETVEGSEGKSCASCHESPDSMKGVAATYPKWNEDAGELRTVQMQMNDCRVNRMGAAPWKYDAKVAINVEAMIASQSRGMPVDVQIDGPVKAAWEQGKELYYTRTGILELSCASCHEENYGNYIRADHLSQGQINGFPTYRLKNAKLNGVHSRFKGCVRDTRAETYSPGSEEFIALELYVKSRGNGLSVEGPSVRN
;
A
#
# COMPACT_ATOMS: atom_id res chain seq x y z
N MET A 1 61.98 -31.23 44.11
CA MET A 1 61.28 -30.10 43.50
C MET A 1 60.37 -30.64 42.39
N ASN A 2 59.06 -30.75 42.67
CA ASN A 2 58.10 -31.32 41.74
C ASN A 2 57.36 -30.20 41.01
N PHE A 3 57.59 -30.04 39.70
CA PHE A 3 56.83 -29.14 38.83
C PHE A 3 55.55 -29.86 38.38
N LYS A 4 54.40 -29.39 38.82
CA LYS A 4 53.10 -29.78 38.25
C LYS A 4 52.84 -28.93 37.04
N ALA A 5 52.74 -29.54 35.86
CA ALA A 5 52.32 -28.88 34.65
C ALA A 5 50.80 -28.66 34.70
N LEU A 6 50.37 -27.41 34.51
CA LEU A 6 48.96 -27.01 34.42
C LEU A 6 48.59 -27.02 32.94
N THR A 7 47.78 -28.00 32.52
CA THR A 7 47.22 -28.04 31.17
C THR A 7 45.95 -27.19 31.11
N ALA A 8 45.99 -26.05 30.40
CA ALA A 8 44.82 -25.23 30.13
C ALA A 8 44.11 -25.77 28.88
N THR A 9 42.91 -26.25 29.07
CA THR A 9 42.02 -26.68 27.96
C THR A 9 41.28 -25.46 27.44
N ILE A 10 41.63 -25.03 26.24
CA ILE A 10 40.87 -23.97 25.52
C ILE A 10 39.68 -24.61 24.83
N ALA A 11 38.48 -24.38 25.33
CA ALA A 11 37.26 -24.77 24.65
C ALA A 11 37.01 -23.78 23.48
N LEU A 12 37.17 -24.27 22.25
CA LEU A 12 36.74 -23.56 21.06
C LEU A 12 35.19 -23.63 20.97
N ILE A 13 34.53 -22.55 21.26
CA ILE A 13 33.09 -22.39 20.96
C ILE A 13 32.99 -22.10 19.46
N ALA A 14 32.66 -23.09 18.67
CA ALA A 14 32.29 -22.93 17.27
C ALA A 14 30.92 -22.21 17.22
N ALA A 15 30.92 -20.92 16.93
CA ALA A 15 29.70 -20.22 16.54
C ALA A 15 29.28 -20.78 15.17
N ALA A 16 28.23 -21.59 15.14
CA ALA A 16 27.60 -21.97 13.88
C ALA A 16 26.99 -20.70 13.25
N PRO A 17 27.21 -20.45 11.96
CA PRO A 17 26.49 -19.39 11.29
C PRO A 17 25.00 -19.73 11.31
N VAL A 18 24.18 -18.87 11.89
CA VAL A 18 22.74 -18.88 11.68
C VAL A 18 22.55 -18.48 10.22
N VAL A 19 22.41 -19.45 9.33
CA VAL A 19 21.91 -19.23 7.99
C VAL A 19 20.44 -18.87 8.20
N ALA A 20 20.12 -17.58 8.10
CA ALA A 20 18.75 -17.16 7.90
C ALA A 20 18.30 -17.84 6.59
N LEU A 21 17.48 -18.87 6.69
CA LEU A 21 16.77 -19.41 5.55
C LEU A 21 15.86 -18.27 5.09
N ALA A 22 16.19 -17.67 3.95
CA ALA A 22 15.22 -16.90 3.21
C ALA A 22 14.00 -17.80 3.04
N GLY A 23 12.84 -17.36 3.55
CA GLY A 23 11.60 -18.13 3.49
C GLY A 23 11.39 -18.62 2.07
N GLY A 24 11.23 -19.93 1.93
CA GLY A 24 10.93 -20.54 0.64
C GLY A 24 9.44 -20.38 0.32
N ALA A 25 9.05 -20.80 -0.88
CA ALA A 25 7.71 -20.71 -1.46
C ALA A 25 6.54 -21.30 -0.63
N ASP A 26 6.82 -21.97 0.45
CA ASP A 26 5.83 -22.57 1.37
C ASP A 26 5.49 -21.66 2.56
N ASP A 27 6.12 -20.48 2.70
CA ASP A 27 5.80 -19.54 3.77
C ASP A 27 4.55 -18.72 3.41
N ASP A 28 3.40 -19.14 3.93
CA ASP A 28 2.12 -18.41 3.84
C ASP A 28 2.14 -17.08 4.61
N THR A 29 3.29 -16.68 5.16
CA THR A 29 3.41 -15.53 6.05
C THR A 29 4.39 -14.49 5.50
N LEU A 30 3.92 -13.27 5.31
CA LEU A 30 4.77 -12.13 4.98
C LEU A 30 5.34 -11.52 6.27
N VAL A 31 6.66 -11.67 6.46
CA VAL A 31 7.39 -11.03 7.55
C VAL A 31 8.39 -10.05 6.96
N LEU A 32 8.23 -8.76 7.26
CA LEU A 32 9.15 -7.73 6.77
C LEU A 32 10.42 -7.70 7.63
N ASN A 33 11.57 -7.75 6.96
CA ASN A 33 12.90 -7.69 7.58
C ASN A 33 13.09 -8.73 8.71
N GLY A 34 12.29 -9.80 8.72
CA GLY A 34 12.28 -10.77 9.81
C GLY A 34 11.71 -10.28 11.15
N GLU A 35 11.08 -9.10 11.17
CA GLU A 35 10.64 -8.43 12.40
C GLU A 35 9.14 -8.17 12.45
N VAL A 36 8.54 -7.72 11.35
CA VAL A 36 7.13 -7.29 11.32
C VAL A 36 6.28 -8.28 10.55
N GLU A 37 5.52 -9.09 11.29
CA GLU A 37 4.55 -10.01 10.71
C GLU A 37 3.32 -9.26 10.18
N MET A 38 2.92 -9.57 8.94
CA MET A 38 1.79 -8.94 8.26
C MET A 38 0.56 -9.83 8.28
N THR A 39 -0.59 -9.27 8.62
CA THR A 39 -1.88 -9.93 8.39
C THR A 39 -2.21 -9.84 6.90
N THR A 40 -1.95 -10.93 6.18
CA THR A 40 -2.16 -11.02 4.72
C THR A 40 -3.44 -11.75 4.33
N LYS A 41 -4.10 -12.39 5.30
CA LYS A 41 -5.41 -13.06 5.17
C LYS A 41 -6.29 -12.72 6.38
N ALA A 42 -7.56 -12.45 6.16
CA ALA A 42 -8.53 -12.20 7.21
C ALA A 42 -9.94 -12.58 6.74
N ALA A 43 -10.88 -12.76 7.69
CA ALA A 43 -12.29 -12.89 7.33
C ALA A 43 -12.77 -11.67 6.55
N ALA A 44 -13.62 -11.88 5.54
CA ALA A 44 -14.18 -10.78 4.78
C ALA A 44 -14.96 -9.82 5.71
N PRO A 45 -14.81 -8.49 5.54
CA PRO A 45 -15.57 -7.52 6.31
C PRO A 45 -17.08 -7.69 6.14
N ALA A 46 -17.87 -7.37 7.18
CA ALA A 46 -19.33 -7.60 7.20
C ALA A 46 -20.07 -6.96 6.01
N HIS A 47 -19.58 -5.84 5.47
CA HIS A 47 -20.18 -5.18 4.31
C HIS A 47 -19.96 -5.93 2.97
N MET A 48 -19.20 -7.03 3.00
CA MET A 48 -18.99 -7.94 1.87
C MET A 48 -19.81 -9.22 1.98
N ALA A 49 -20.72 -9.35 2.94
CA ALA A 49 -21.51 -10.56 3.18
C ALA A 49 -22.34 -11.02 1.96
N ASP A 50 -22.67 -10.11 1.05
CA ASP A 50 -23.42 -10.40 -0.18
C ASP A 50 -22.49 -10.74 -1.38
N THR A 51 -21.19 -10.88 -1.15
CA THR A 51 -20.20 -11.21 -2.18
C THR A 51 -19.81 -12.68 -2.11
N TYR A 52 -19.05 -13.16 -3.11
CA TYR A 52 -18.50 -14.53 -3.14
C TYR A 52 -17.16 -14.64 -2.39
N VAL A 53 -16.80 -13.64 -1.58
CA VAL A 53 -15.51 -13.56 -0.90
C VAL A 53 -15.73 -13.74 0.59
N ASP A 54 -15.42 -14.92 1.12
CA ASP A 54 -15.52 -15.23 2.55
C ASP A 54 -14.24 -14.82 3.32
N GLU A 55 -13.11 -14.85 2.63
CA GLU A 55 -11.79 -14.49 3.15
C GLU A 55 -11.14 -13.45 2.25
N ILE A 56 -10.65 -12.36 2.83
CA ILE A 56 -9.86 -11.36 2.09
C ILE A 56 -8.38 -11.75 2.12
N ILE A 57 -7.73 -11.66 0.94
CA ILE A 57 -6.37 -12.12 0.72
C ILE A 57 -5.56 -10.98 0.08
N SER A 58 -4.42 -10.64 0.68
CA SER A 58 -3.50 -9.65 0.11
C SER A 58 -3.02 -10.05 -1.28
N GLY A 59 -2.80 -9.04 -2.12
CA GLY A 59 -2.19 -9.22 -3.43
C GLY A 59 -0.80 -9.87 -3.42
N TRP A 60 -0.13 -9.94 -2.29
CA TRP A 60 1.15 -10.61 -2.11
C TRP A 60 1.07 -12.11 -2.44
N HIS A 61 0.02 -12.82 -1.97
CA HIS A 61 -0.19 -14.26 -2.20
C HIS A 61 -0.38 -14.64 -3.67
N PHE A 62 -0.69 -13.68 -4.53
CA PHE A 62 -0.88 -13.90 -5.96
C PHE A 62 0.39 -13.59 -6.77
N ARG A 63 1.54 -13.51 -6.11
CA ARG A 63 2.83 -13.25 -6.77
C ARG A 63 3.67 -14.49 -6.78
N ALA A 64 4.58 -14.57 -7.75
CA ALA A 64 5.62 -15.61 -7.77
C ALA A 64 6.57 -15.40 -6.59
N ASP A 65 7.19 -16.48 -6.13
CA ASP A 65 8.04 -16.52 -4.94
C ASP A 65 9.15 -15.47 -4.97
N GLU A 66 9.76 -15.26 -6.12
CA GLU A 66 10.81 -14.25 -6.28
C GLU A 66 10.28 -12.82 -6.08
N THR A 67 9.03 -12.55 -6.49
CA THR A 67 8.40 -11.25 -6.27
C THR A 67 7.95 -11.10 -4.81
N GLN A 68 7.52 -12.19 -4.18
CA GLN A 68 7.18 -12.20 -2.75
C GLN A 68 8.40 -11.89 -1.90
N ALA A 69 9.53 -12.55 -2.19
CA ALA A 69 10.80 -12.35 -1.49
C ALA A 69 11.29 -10.90 -1.56
N LEU A 70 11.16 -10.23 -2.70
CA LEU A 70 11.53 -8.82 -2.84
C LEU A 70 10.76 -7.89 -1.89
N GLN A 71 9.52 -8.23 -1.52
CA GLN A 71 8.74 -7.40 -0.59
C GLN A 71 9.09 -7.69 0.87
N MET A 72 9.72 -8.83 1.17
CA MET A 72 10.04 -9.25 2.54
C MET A 72 11.27 -8.54 3.11
N ASP A 73 12.12 -7.97 2.26
CA ASP A 73 13.35 -7.29 2.65
C ASP A 73 13.38 -5.87 2.07
N ASP A 74 13.48 -4.87 2.93
CA ASP A 74 13.54 -3.46 2.51
C ASP A 74 14.79 -3.14 1.66
N PHE A 75 15.87 -3.89 1.81
CA PHE A 75 17.06 -3.71 0.98
C PHE A 75 16.83 -4.20 -0.47
N GLU A 76 16.04 -5.26 -0.63
CA GLU A 76 15.68 -5.83 -1.94
C GLU A 76 14.47 -5.13 -2.57
N ASN A 77 13.63 -4.48 -1.77
CA ASN A 77 12.42 -3.81 -2.23
C ASN A 77 12.75 -2.50 -2.95
N GLN A 78 12.71 -2.51 -4.29
CA GLN A 78 12.97 -1.31 -5.09
C GLN A 78 11.99 -0.15 -4.81
N GLY A 79 10.85 -0.42 -4.17
CA GLY A 79 9.92 0.61 -3.71
C GLY A 79 10.52 1.52 -2.64
N MET A 80 11.51 1.03 -1.87
CA MET A 80 12.14 1.79 -0.79
C MET A 80 12.98 2.97 -1.29
N ILE A 81 13.55 2.90 -2.51
CA ILE A 81 14.24 4.04 -3.14
C ILE A 81 13.30 5.26 -3.25
N PHE A 82 12.02 5.01 -3.51
CA PHE A 82 11.01 6.07 -3.62
C PHE A 82 10.55 6.57 -2.24
N VAL A 83 10.66 5.75 -1.19
CA VAL A 83 10.48 6.18 0.20
C VAL A 83 11.57 7.18 0.57
N ASP A 84 12.83 6.91 0.22
CA ASP A 84 13.96 7.82 0.43
C ASP A 84 13.77 9.15 -0.33
N ASP A 85 13.33 9.10 -1.59
CA ASP A 85 12.92 10.30 -2.36
C ASP A 85 11.79 11.07 -1.63
N GLY A 86 10.85 10.35 -1.03
CA GLY A 86 9.75 10.91 -0.23
C GLY A 86 10.24 11.60 1.03
N LEU A 87 11.21 10.99 1.75
CA LEU A 87 11.87 11.58 2.93
C LEU A 87 12.62 12.86 2.56
N ALA A 88 13.37 12.85 1.46
CA ALA A 88 14.05 14.05 0.99
C ALA A 88 13.06 15.18 0.66
N THR A 89 11.91 14.84 0.08
CA THR A 89 10.83 15.81 -0.20
C THR A 89 10.18 16.32 1.09
N TRP A 90 10.00 15.46 2.09
CA TRP A 90 9.45 15.80 3.41
C TRP A 90 10.23 16.90 4.12
N GLU A 91 11.55 16.91 3.96
CA GLU A 91 12.47 17.90 4.55
C GLU A 91 12.63 19.14 3.69
N THR A 92 12.23 19.09 2.42
CA THR A 92 12.43 20.19 1.47
C THR A 92 11.55 21.39 1.80
N VAL A 93 12.17 22.53 2.03
CA VAL A 93 11.48 23.81 2.26
C VAL A 93 10.95 24.36 0.94
N GLU A 94 9.64 24.62 0.87
CA GLU A 94 8.95 25.15 -0.32
C GLU A 94 7.92 26.22 0.03
N GLY A 95 7.45 26.91 -1.00
CA GLY A 95 6.35 27.89 -0.90
C GLY A 95 6.74 29.21 -0.26
N SER A 96 5.78 30.14 -0.22
CA SER A 96 5.97 31.50 0.31
C SER A 96 6.19 31.54 1.83
N GLU A 97 5.69 30.52 2.54
CA GLU A 97 5.83 30.43 3.99
C GLU A 97 7.18 29.85 4.44
N GLY A 98 8.04 29.43 3.50
CA GLY A 98 9.35 28.88 3.80
C GLY A 98 9.30 27.66 4.73
N LYS A 99 8.34 26.74 4.53
CA LYS A 99 8.12 25.55 5.37
C LYS A 99 8.32 24.28 4.58
N SER A 100 8.62 23.21 5.30
CA SER A 100 8.60 21.83 4.82
C SER A 100 7.51 21.04 5.55
N CYS A 101 7.27 19.78 5.17
CA CYS A 101 6.39 18.90 5.94
C CYS A 101 6.93 18.72 7.37
N ALA A 102 8.26 18.54 7.51
CA ALA A 102 8.95 18.42 8.79
C ALA A 102 8.76 19.65 9.70
N SER A 103 8.54 20.83 9.14
CA SER A 103 8.34 22.06 9.94
C SER A 103 7.11 22.00 10.85
N CYS A 104 6.11 21.15 10.52
CA CYS A 104 4.87 21.00 11.29
C CYS A 104 4.71 19.59 11.86
N HIS A 105 5.20 18.58 11.15
CA HIS A 105 5.02 17.17 11.53
C HIS A 105 6.26 16.57 12.21
N GLU A 106 7.34 17.36 12.34
CA GLU A 106 8.60 16.97 12.97
C GLU A 106 9.25 15.76 12.30
N SER A 107 8.83 14.56 12.67
CA SER A 107 9.35 13.28 12.20
C SER A 107 8.34 12.54 11.33
N PRO A 108 8.78 11.75 10.33
CA PRO A 108 7.91 10.84 9.57
C PRO A 108 7.07 9.89 10.42
N ASP A 109 7.53 9.51 11.62
CA ASP A 109 6.80 8.66 12.57
C ASP A 109 5.45 9.27 12.98
N SER A 110 5.29 10.60 12.89
CA SER A 110 4.00 11.26 13.12
C SER A 110 2.91 10.84 12.14
N MET A 111 3.31 10.22 11.02
CA MET A 111 2.40 9.69 9.99
C MET A 111 1.92 8.26 10.28
N LYS A 112 2.35 7.66 11.39
CA LYS A 112 1.92 6.31 11.78
C LYS A 112 0.39 6.23 11.85
N GLY A 113 -0.18 5.23 11.16
CA GLY A 113 -1.63 5.00 11.08
C GLY A 113 -2.35 5.79 9.97
N VAL A 114 -1.71 6.78 9.34
CA VAL A 114 -2.35 7.57 8.28
C VAL A 114 -2.77 6.67 7.11
N ALA A 115 -1.88 5.85 6.58
CA ALA A 115 -2.21 4.98 5.45
C ALA A 115 -3.25 3.90 5.78
N ALA A 116 -3.45 3.58 7.06
CA ALA A 116 -4.43 2.61 7.51
C ALA A 116 -5.87 3.17 7.48
N THR A 117 -6.04 4.50 7.64
CA THR A 117 -7.35 5.14 7.86
C THR A 117 -7.83 6.04 6.72
N TYR A 118 -6.98 6.26 5.70
CA TYR A 118 -7.35 7.03 4.51
C TYR A 118 -7.82 6.12 3.36
N PRO A 119 -8.79 6.57 2.52
CA PRO A 119 -9.47 7.87 2.50
C PRO A 119 -10.29 8.14 3.76
N LYS A 120 -10.30 9.41 4.22
CA LYS A 120 -10.91 9.82 5.47
C LYS A 120 -11.74 11.09 5.31
N TRP A 121 -12.86 11.19 6.06
CA TRP A 121 -13.63 12.42 6.13
C TRP A 121 -12.83 13.51 6.86
N ASN A 122 -12.77 14.68 6.25
CA ASN A 122 -12.20 15.87 6.88
C ASN A 122 -13.35 16.77 7.34
N GLU A 123 -13.53 16.91 8.65
CA GLU A 123 -14.64 17.67 9.24
C GLU A 123 -14.56 19.17 8.93
N ASP A 124 -13.35 19.73 8.94
CA ASP A 124 -13.15 21.16 8.69
C ASP A 124 -13.48 21.56 7.25
N ALA A 125 -13.16 20.67 6.31
CA ALA A 125 -13.44 20.91 4.89
C ALA A 125 -14.79 20.37 4.44
N GLY A 126 -15.43 19.48 5.23
CA GLY A 126 -16.70 18.86 4.87
C GLY A 126 -16.59 17.95 3.63
N GLU A 127 -15.45 17.30 3.44
CA GLU A 127 -15.19 16.45 2.27
C GLU A 127 -14.42 15.18 2.60
N LEU A 128 -14.59 14.15 1.76
CA LEU A 128 -13.75 12.95 1.78
C LEU A 128 -12.39 13.29 1.15
N ARG A 129 -11.30 12.95 1.84
CA ARG A 129 -9.94 13.18 1.38
C ARG A 129 -9.12 11.90 1.29
N THR A 130 -8.37 11.78 0.20
CA THR A 130 -7.26 10.84 0.09
C THR A 130 -6.00 11.44 0.73
N VAL A 131 -4.95 10.63 0.92
CA VAL A 131 -3.66 11.11 1.42
C VAL A 131 -3.12 12.24 0.53
N GLN A 132 -3.19 12.08 -0.80
CA GLN A 132 -2.69 13.10 -1.74
C GLN A 132 -3.47 14.42 -1.68
N MET A 133 -4.78 14.37 -1.45
CA MET A 133 -5.59 15.59 -1.23
C MET A 133 -5.18 16.28 0.06
N GLN A 134 -4.99 15.53 1.15
CA GLN A 134 -4.56 16.10 2.42
C GLN A 134 -3.15 16.70 2.33
N MET A 135 -2.22 16.07 1.61
CA MET A 135 -0.90 16.65 1.35
C MET A 135 -1.01 17.98 0.58
N ASN A 136 -1.86 18.04 -0.43
CA ASN A 136 -2.07 19.28 -1.21
C ASN A 136 -2.73 20.39 -0.41
N ASP A 137 -3.64 20.05 0.50
CA ASP A 137 -4.19 21.02 1.44
C ASP A 137 -3.10 21.66 2.32
N CYS A 138 -2.21 20.83 2.88
CA CYS A 138 -1.07 21.32 3.65
C CYS A 138 -0.14 22.20 2.79
N ARG A 139 0.16 21.78 1.56
CA ARG A 139 1.04 22.53 0.64
C ARG A 139 0.46 23.92 0.33
N VAL A 140 -0.81 23.98 -0.03
CA VAL A 140 -1.45 25.24 -0.42
C VAL A 140 -1.69 26.12 0.80
N ASN A 141 -2.31 25.59 1.84
CA ASN A 141 -2.86 26.41 2.92
C ASN A 141 -1.88 26.63 4.09
N ARG A 142 -0.80 25.83 4.21
CA ARG A 142 0.17 25.93 5.31
C ARG A 142 1.57 26.28 4.85
N MET A 143 1.94 25.93 3.62
CA MET A 143 3.26 26.19 3.05
C MET A 143 3.25 27.34 2.03
N GLY A 144 2.09 27.70 1.49
CA GLY A 144 1.98 28.65 0.37
C GLY A 144 2.63 28.11 -0.91
N ALA A 145 2.68 26.79 -1.06
CA ALA A 145 3.27 26.09 -2.20
C ALA A 145 2.21 25.67 -3.21
N ALA A 146 2.59 25.51 -4.48
CA ALA A 146 1.69 25.01 -5.50
C ALA A 146 1.29 23.55 -5.20
N PRO A 147 0.02 23.15 -5.47
CA PRO A 147 -0.39 21.76 -5.30
C PRO A 147 0.34 20.87 -6.30
N TRP A 148 0.66 19.65 -5.88
CA TRP A 148 1.13 18.63 -6.79
C TRP A 148 -0.02 18.09 -7.64
N LYS A 149 0.27 17.79 -8.90
CA LYS A 149 -0.68 17.04 -9.71
C LYS A 149 -0.94 15.68 -9.07
N TYR A 150 -2.20 15.25 -9.03
CA TYR A 150 -2.57 13.94 -8.51
C TYR A 150 -1.81 12.81 -9.25
N ASP A 151 -1.30 11.83 -8.54
CA ASP A 151 -0.43 10.77 -9.04
C ASP A 151 0.89 11.26 -9.70
N ALA A 152 1.32 12.50 -9.44
CA ALA A 152 2.66 12.92 -9.80
C ALA A 152 3.72 12.12 -9.02
N LYS A 153 4.88 11.86 -9.62
CA LYS A 153 5.96 11.09 -8.99
C LYS A 153 6.26 11.56 -7.55
N VAL A 154 6.38 12.87 -7.34
CA VAL A 154 6.68 13.45 -6.03
C VAL A 154 5.55 13.16 -5.02
N ALA A 155 4.29 13.25 -5.42
CA ALA A 155 3.16 12.97 -4.53
C ALA A 155 3.11 11.49 -4.14
N ILE A 156 3.33 10.58 -5.11
CA ILE A 156 3.37 9.13 -4.86
C ILE A 156 4.56 8.75 -3.95
N ASN A 157 5.72 9.40 -4.11
CA ASN A 157 6.89 9.15 -3.28
C ASN A 157 6.64 9.52 -1.82
N VAL A 158 6.05 10.70 -1.56
CA VAL A 158 5.68 11.10 -0.19
C VAL A 158 4.57 10.21 0.37
N GLU A 159 3.59 9.82 -0.45
CA GLU A 159 2.56 8.86 -0.05
C GLU A 159 3.15 7.50 0.32
N ALA A 160 4.17 7.01 -0.41
CA ALA A 160 4.87 5.77 -0.08
C ALA A 160 5.64 5.88 1.24
N MET A 161 6.30 7.00 1.49
CA MET A 161 6.94 7.29 2.77
C MET A 161 5.90 7.28 3.90
N ILE A 162 4.74 7.91 3.73
CA ILE A 162 3.64 7.89 4.70
C ILE A 162 3.13 6.45 4.91
N ALA A 163 2.96 5.68 3.84
CA ALA A 163 2.50 4.30 3.92
C ALA A 163 3.49 3.41 4.68
N SER A 164 4.81 3.62 4.48
CA SER A 164 5.84 2.86 5.18
C SER A 164 5.79 3.01 6.71
N GLN A 165 5.32 4.16 7.21
CA GLN A 165 5.13 4.39 8.65
C GLN A 165 3.96 3.61 9.25
N SER A 166 3.08 3.07 8.41
CA SER A 166 1.88 2.34 8.85
C SER A 166 1.97 0.84 8.60
N ARG A 167 3.11 0.33 8.11
CA ARG A 167 3.28 -1.10 7.80
C ARG A 167 2.96 -1.99 9.01
N GLY A 168 2.23 -3.08 8.78
CA GLY A 168 1.75 -4.00 9.82
C GLY A 168 0.46 -3.55 10.52
N MET A 169 0.08 -2.28 10.42
CA MET A 169 -1.18 -1.80 11.00
C MET A 169 -2.37 -2.25 10.17
N PRO A 170 -3.49 -2.64 10.80
CA PRO A 170 -4.69 -3.03 10.06
C PRO A 170 -5.28 -1.85 9.30
N VAL A 171 -5.66 -2.07 8.05
CA VAL A 171 -6.53 -1.14 7.31
C VAL A 171 -7.86 -1.04 8.03
N ASP A 172 -8.30 0.18 8.29
CA ASP A 172 -9.56 0.48 9.01
C ASP A 172 -10.13 1.81 8.49
N VAL A 173 -10.72 1.78 7.30
CA VAL A 173 -11.39 2.95 6.73
C VAL A 173 -12.88 2.95 7.10
N GLN A 174 -13.39 4.12 7.41
CA GLN A 174 -14.80 4.33 7.70
C GLN A 174 -15.67 4.17 6.46
N ILE A 175 -16.84 3.52 6.62
CA ILE A 175 -17.78 3.25 5.51
C ILE A 175 -19.16 3.84 5.74
N ASP A 176 -19.41 4.42 6.91
CA ASP A 176 -20.69 4.97 7.34
C ASP A 176 -20.58 6.46 7.70
N GLY A 177 -21.67 7.02 8.21
CA GLY A 177 -21.72 8.45 8.57
C GLY A 177 -21.51 9.34 7.34
N PRO A 178 -20.65 10.38 7.42
CA PRO A 178 -20.50 11.37 6.35
C PRO A 178 -19.88 10.80 5.06
N VAL A 179 -19.17 9.67 5.12
CA VAL A 179 -18.54 9.03 3.94
C VAL A 179 -19.47 8.07 3.20
N LYS A 180 -20.64 7.75 3.78
CA LYS A 180 -21.51 6.68 3.28
C LYS A 180 -21.91 6.88 1.80
N ALA A 181 -22.29 8.10 1.41
CA ALA A 181 -22.69 8.36 0.03
C ALA A 181 -21.54 8.11 -0.96
N ALA A 182 -20.31 8.53 -0.64
CA ALA A 182 -19.14 8.26 -1.45
C ALA A 182 -18.79 6.78 -1.47
N TRP A 183 -18.94 6.07 -0.35
CA TRP A 183 -18.73 4.63 -0.29
C TRP A 183 -19.72 3.85 -1.16
N GLU A 184 -21.01 4.21 -1.15
CA GLU A 184 -22.05 3.62 -2.00
C GLU A 184 -21.78 3.90 -3.48
N GLN A 185 -21.36 5.11 -3.84
CA GLN A 185 -20.93 5.45 -5.21
C GLN A 185 -19.73 4.61 -5.64
N GLY A 186 -18.74 4.45 -4.77
CA GLY A 186 -17.57 3.60 -5.04
C GLY A 186 -17.94 2.13 -5.23
N LYS A 187 -18.91 1.61 -4.44
CA LYS A 187 -19.49 0.29 -4.59
C LYS A 187 -20.18 0.14 -5.95
N GLU A 188 -21.03 1.08 -6.34
CA GLU A 188 -21.69 1.07 -7.63
C GLU A 188 -20.68 1.03 -8.79
N LEU A 189 -19.66 1.89 -8.76
CA LEU A 189 -18.59 1.90 -9.76
C LEU A 189 -17.83 0.58 -9.84
N TYR A 190 -17.59 -0.08 -8.71
CA TYR A 190 -16.86 -1.35 -8.64
C TYR A 190 -17.62 -2.48 -9.34
N TYR A 191 -18.96 -2.50 -9.27
CA TYR A 191 -19.80 -3.53 -9.88
C TYR A 191 -20.32 -3.14 -11.26
N THR A 192 -20.22 -1.86 -11.66
CA THR A 192 -20.70 -1.40 -12.97
C THR A 192 -19.82 -1.94 -14.08
N ARG A 193 -20.43 -2.66 -15.01
CA ARG A 193 -19.76 -3.15 -16.22
C ARG A 193 -19.53 -1.99 -17.19
N THR A 194 -18.33 -1.88 -17.70
CA THR A 194 -17.91 -0.76 -18.56
C THR A 194 -17.16 -1.24 -19.79
N GLY A 195 -17.11 -0.36 -20.78
CA GLY A 195 -16.34 -0.55 -21.99
C GLY A 195 -16.91 -1.61 -22.94
N ILE A 196 -16.23 -1.78 -24.06
CA ILE A 196 -16.65 -2.74 -25.12
C ILE A 196 -16.63 -4.19 -24.59
N LEU A 197 -15.81 -4.47 -23.59
CA LEU A 197 -15.71 -5.82 -23.01
C LEU A 197 -16.74 -6.07 -21.91
N GLU A 198 -17.53 -5.07 -21.52
CA GLU A 198 -18.56 -5.16 -20.48
C GLU A 198 -18.07 -5.84 -19.19
N LEU A 199 -16.87 -5.43 -18.71
CA LEU A 199 -16.28 -5.95 -17.50
C LEU A 199 -16.33 -4.90 -16.37
N SER A 200 -16.57 -5.36 -15.16
CA SER A 200 -16.46 -4.58 -13.93
C SER A 200 -15.19 -4.95 -13.16
N CYS A 201 -14.89 -4.21 -12.08
CA CYS A 201 -13.82 -4.60 -11.16
C CYS A 201 -14.10 -5.99 -10.55
N ALA A 202 -15.36 -6.24 -10.16
CA ALA A 202 -15.81 -7.52 -9.62
C ALA A 202 -15.57 -8.67 -10.59
N SER A 203 -15.74 -8.46 -11.90
CA SER A 203 -15.54 -9.51 -12.91
C SER A 203 -14.12 -10.12 -12.85
N CYS A 204 -13.09 -9.33 -12.51
CA CYS A 204 -11.73 -9.83 -12.34
C CYS A 204 -11.42 -10.19 -10.89
N HIS A 205 -11.84 -9.35 -9.93
CA HIS A 205 -11.35 -9.38 -8.56
C HIS A 205 -12.25 -10.12 -7.56
N GLU A 206 -13.46 -10.53 -7.97
CA GLU A 206 -14.36 -11.42 -7.21
C GLU A 206 -14.65 -12.70 -7.96
N GLU A 207 -15.12 -12.60 -9.22
CA GLU A 207 -15.56 -13.76 -9.99
C GLU A 207 -14.39 -14.61 -10.51
N ASN A 208 -13.21 -13.98 -10.72
CA ASN A 208 -12.07 -14.60 -11.39
C ASN A 208 -10.71 -14.44 -10.66
N TYR A 209 -10.69 -14.02 -9.39
CA TYR A 209 -9.42 -14.04 -8.66
C TYR A 209 -8.88 -15.49 -8.56
N GLY A 210 -7.56 -15.62 -8.50
CA GLY A 210 -6.90 -16.92 -8.55
C GLY A 210 -6.67 -17.46 -9.97
N ASN A 211 -7.34 -16.91 -10.97
CA ASN A 211 -7.11 -17.24 -12.38
C ASN A 211 -6.03 -16.34 -13.00
N TYR A 212 -5.56 -16.71 -14.17
CA TYR A 212 -4.59 -15.92 -14.92
C TYR A 212 -5.25 -15.17 -16.08
N ILE A 213 -4.89 -13.90 -16.23
CA ILE A 213 -5.12 -13.13 -17.44
C ILE A 213 -3.77 -12.86 -18.10
N ARG A 214 -3.46 -13.59 -19.17
CA ARG A 214 -2.11 -13.66 -19.74
C ARG A 214 -1.11 -14.17 -18.68
N ALA A 215 -0.07 -13.40 -18.39
CA ALA A 215 0.91 -13.72 -17.35
C ALA A 215 0.57 -13.12 -15.96
N ASP A 216 -0.50 -12.33 -15.86
CA ASP A 216 -0.89 -11.70 -14.59
C ASP A 216 -1.83 -12.63 -13.82
N HIS A 217 -1.43 -13.05 -12.62
CA HIS A 217 -2.28 -13.75 -11.67
C HIS A 217 -3.24 -12.75 -11.01
N LEU A 218 -4.53 -12.94 -11.21
CA LEU A 218 -5.57 -12.05 -10.70
C LEU A 218 -5.70 -12.19 -9.18
N SER A 219 -5.47 -11.11 -8.47
CA SER A 219 -5.74 -11.02 -7.03
C SER A 219 -7.18 -10.57 -6.76
N GLN A 220 -7.59 -10.54 -5.49
CA GLN A 220 -8.86 -9.95 -5.07
C GLN A 220 -8.92 -8.41 -5.17
N GLY A 221 -7.88 -7.77 -5.71
CA GLY A 221 -7.85 -6.31 -5.95
C GLY A 221 -7.63 -5.47 -4.72
N GLN A 222 -7.18 -6.04 -3.60
CA GLN A 222 -6.87 -5.30 -2.39
C GLN A 222 -5.78 -4.25 -2.62
N ILE A 223 -5.96 -3.06 -2.03
CA ILE A 223 -5.04 -1.91 -2.21
C ILE A 223 -4.23 -1.57 -0.95
N ASN A 224 -4.20 -2.48 0.02
CA ASN A 224 -3.41 -2.34 1.25
C ASN A 224 -1.89 -2.24 1.01
N GLY A 225 -1.40 -2.66 -0.16
CA GLY A 225 0.01 -2.59 -0.56
C GLY A 225 0.39 -1.34 -1.37
N PHE A 226 -0.55 -0.39 -1.58
CA PHE A 226 -0.23 0.83 -2.33
C PHE A 226 0.37 1.93 -1.45
N PRO A 227 1.19 2.83 -2.08
CA PRO A 227 1.73 2.78 -3.44
C PRO A 227 2.54 1.51 -3.70
N THR A 228 2.55 1.03 -4.96
CA THR A 228 3.20 -0.23 -5.31
C THR A 228 4.28 -0.05 -6.38
N TYR A 229 5.46 -0.66 -6.14
CA TYR A 229 6.48 -0.76 -7.18
C TYR A 229 6.12 -1.88 -8.15
N ARG A 230 6.10 -1.56 -9.43
CA ARG A 230 5.81 -2.54 -10.47
C ARG A 230 7.04 -2.89 -11.28
N LEU A 231 7.44 -4.17 -11.25
CA LEU A 231 8.56 -4.70 -12.01
C LEU A 231 8.41 -4.43 -13.51
N LYS A 232 7.18 -4.56 -14.04
CA LYS A 232 6.85 -4.36 -15.45
C LYS A 232 7.25 -2.98 -16.00
N ASN A 233 7.16 -1.94 -15.20
CA ASN A 233 7.44 -0.57 -15.64
C ASN A 233 8.54 0.13 -14.85
N ALA A 234 9.14 -0.57 -13.88
CA ALA A 234 10.19 -0.07 -12.99
C ALA A 234 9.84 1.28 -12.32
N LYS A 235 8.59 1.42 -11.86
CA LYS A 235 8.07 2.65 -11.26
C LYS A 235 7.19 2.36 -10.05
N LEU A 236 7.15 3.32 -9.14
CA LEU A 236 6.13 3.37 -8.12
C LEU A 236 4.82 3.88 -8.74
N ASN A 237 3.71 3.21 -8.43
CA ASN A 237 2.40 3.50 -9.00
C ASN A 237 1.39 3.78 -7.88
N GLY A 238 0.63 4.87 -8.03
CA GLY A 238 -0.50 5.18 -7.16
C GLY A 238 -1.77 4.39 -7.53
N VAL A 239 -2.73 4.42 -6.62
CA VAL A 239 -4.00 3.68 -6.76
C VAL A 239 -4.79 4.13 -7.98
N HIS A 240 -4.94 5.45 -8.20
CA HIS A 240 -5.73 5.97 -9.31
C HIS A 240 -5.11 5.67 -10.68
N SER A 241 -3.78 5.66 -10.77
CA SER A 241 -3.08 5.20 -11.99
C SER A 241 -3.37 3.73 -12.28
N ARG A 242 -3.53 2.89 -11.23
CA ARG A 242 -3.92 1.50 -11.41
C ARG A 242 -5.38 1.37 -11.86
N PHE A 243 -6.30 2.10 -11.23
CA PHE A 243 -7.72 2.12 -11.66
C PHE A 243 -7.85 2.54 -13.12
N LYS A 244 -7.17 3.62 -13.50
CA LYS A 244 -7.11 4.08 -14.89
C LYS A 244 -6.67 2.99 -15.85
N GLY A 245 -5.65 2.21 -15.47
CA GLY A 245 -5.17 1.07 -16.25
C GLY A 245 -6.25 -0.01 -16.41
N CYS A 246 -6.90 -0.42 -15.33
CA CYS A 246 -7.96 -1.43 -15.35
C CYS A 246 -9.15 -1.01 -16.22
N VAL A 247 -9.66 0.23 -16.04
CA VAL A 247 -10.78 0.76 -16.84
C VAL A 247 -10.42 0.78 -18.33
N ARG A 248 -9.23 1.27 -18.67
CA ARG A 248 -8.76 1.24 -20.07
C ARG A 248 -8.69 -0.19 -20.64
N ASP A 249 -8.29 -1.17 -19.82
CA ASP A 249 -8.18 -2.57 -20.24
C ASP A 249 -9.55 -3.18 -20.56
N THR A 250 -10.67 -2.64 -20.02
CA THR A 250 -12.05 -2.98 -20.42
C THR A 250 -12.47 -2.32 -21.74
N ARG A 251 -11.61 -1.52 -22.35
CA ARG A 251 -11.91 -0.69 -23.54
C ARG A 251 -12.93 0.42 -23.25
N ALA A 252 -12.95 0.93 -22.02
CA ALA A 252 -13.74 2.08 -21.61
C ALA A 252 -12.89 3.36 -21.59
N GLU A 253 -13.57 4.48 -21.71
CA GLU A 253 -13.01 5.79 -21.33
C GLU A 253 -12.87 5.85 -19.82
N THR A 254 -11.74 6.38 -19.34
CA THR A 254 -11.38 6.35 -17.91
C THR A 254 -11.57 7.70 -17.27
N TYR A 255 -11.84 7.70 -15.97
CA TYR A 255 -11.80 8.88 -15.13
C TYR A 255 -10.37 9.41 -14.95
N SER A 256 -10.25 10.68 -14.60
CA SER A 256 -8.96 11.31 -14.27
C SER A 256 -8.53 10.95 -12.85
N PRO A 257 -7.22 10.76 -12.59
CA PRO A 257 -6.71 10.67 -11.21
C PRO A 257 -7.15 11.91 -10.41
N GLY A 258 -7.67 11.68 -9.20
CA GLY A 258 -8.21 12.73 -8.33
C GLY A 258 -9.65 13.13 -8.60
N SER A 259 -10.36 12.49 -9.55
CA SER A 259 -11.80 12.72 -9.74
C SER A 259 -12.62 12.14 -8.59
N GLU A 260 -13.84 12.66 -8.40
CA GLU A 260 -14.77 12.18 -7.37
C GLU A 260 -15.05 10.70 -7.49
N GLU A 261 -15.19 10.18 -8.72
CA GLU A 261 -15.43 8.77 -8.99
C GLU A 261 -14.27 7.89 -8.52
N PHE A 262 -13.02 8.30 -8.77
CA PHE A 262 -11.87 7.53 -8.33
C PHE A 262 -11.60 7.67 -6.83
N ILE A 263 -11.94 8.80 -6.20
CA ILE A 263 -11.88 8.96 -4.73
C ILE A 263 -12.93 8.05 -4.07
N ALA A 264 -14.16 8.02 -4.58
CA ALA A 264 -15.21 7.13 -4.11
C ALA A 264 -14.83 5.65 -4.29
N LEU A 265 -14.28 5.30 -5.46
CA LEU A 265 -13.81 3.95 -5.75
C LEU A 265 -12.63 3.56 -4.84
N GLU A 266 -11.70 4.47 -4.55
CA GLU A 266 -10.59 4.23 -3.62
C GLU A 266 -11.11 3.90 -2.22
N LEU A 267 -12.08 4.66 -1.70
CA LEU A 267 -12.69 4.39 -0.41
C LEU A 267 -13.33 3.00 -0.37
N TYR A 268 -14.13 2.66 -1.39
CA TYR A 268 -14.78 1.36 -1.45
C TYR A 268 -13.77 0.21 -1.53
N VAL A 269 -12.80 0.30 -2.45
CA VAL A 269 -11.78 -0.76 -2.63
C VAL A 269 -10.88 -0.87 -1.40
N LYS A 270 -10.56 0.25 -0.74
CA LYS A 270 -9.77 0.21 0.51
C LYS A 270 -10.54 -0.49 1.63
N SER A 271 -11.84 -0.22 1.76
CA SER A 271 -12.69 -0.85 2.78
C SER A 271 -12.81 -2.36 2.62
N ARG A 272 -12.72 -2.88 1.40
CA ARG A 272 -12.69 -4.33 1.14
C ARG A 272 -11.48 -5.02 1.78
N GLY A 273 -10.42 -4.27 2.05
CA GLY A 273 -9.21 -4.72 2.72
C GLY A 273 -9.17 -4.42 4.22
N ASN A 274 -10.27 -3.96 4.85
CA ASN A 274 -10.29 -3.71 6.29
C ASN A 274 -9.92 -4.97 7.07
N GLY A 275 -8.91 -4.87 7.93
CA GLY A 275 -8.34 -5.98 8.68
C GLY A 275 -7.02 -6.52 8.11
N LEU A 276 -6.71 -6.34 6.81
CA LEU A 276 -5.39 -6.64 6.28
C LEU A 276 -4.36 -5.60 6.71
N SER A 277 -3.12 -6.01 6.91
CA SER A 277 -2.03 -5.07 7.19
C SER A 277 -1.77 -4.11 6.04
N VAL A 278 -1.43 -2.86 6.34
CA VAL A 278 -0.79 -1.95 5.38
C VAL A 278 0.58 -2.53 5.02
N GLU A 279 0.84 -2.74 3.73
CA GLU A 279 2.08 -3.34 3.22
C GLU A 279 2.95 -2.34 2.44
N GLY A 280 2.43 -1.16 2.13
CA GLY A 280 3.09 -0.21 1.22
C GLY A 280 4.44 0.34 1.71
N PRO A 281 5.43 0.49 0.77
CA PRO A 281 5.33 0.14 -0.64
C PRO A 281 5.49 -1.36 -0.89
N SER A 282 4.56 -1.92 -1.65
CA SER A 282 4.63 -3.33 -2.06
C SER A 282 5.35 -3.52 -3.39
N VAL A 283 5.73 -4.75 -3.71
CA VAL A 283 6.29 -5.13 -5.02
C VAL A 283 5.30 -5.98 -5.79
N ARG A 284 5.05 -5.65 -7.05
CA ARG A 284 4.12 -6.36 -7.96
C ARG A 284 4.70 -6.43 -9.39
N ASN A 285 4.16 -7.32 -10.22
CA ASN A 285 4.57 -7.50 -11.63
C ASN A 285 4.22 -6.28 -12.51
#